data_0cfc9174db5e4636f35c9a448b11a9e2
#
_entry.id   0cfc9174db5e4636f35c9a448b11a9e2
#
_cell.length_a   1.000
_cell.length_b   1.000
_cell.length_c   1.000
_cell.angle_alpha   90.00
_cell.angle_beta   90.00
_cell.angle_gamma   90.00
#
_symmetry.space_group_name_H-M   'P 1'
#
loop_
_entity.id
_entity.type
_entity.pdbx_description
1 polymer ?
#
loop_
_entity_poly.entity_id
_entity_poly.type
_entity_poly.pdbx_seq_one_letter_code
_entity_poly.pdbx_strand_id
1 'polypeptide(L)'
;MKDGFESITDRMSNRLRCDYFTLTIYFRLFIASMFPQYDKAIYIDSDVVVLGDLAELFDIDIEDNYIGACADKSVVDVPELARYMEQAVGVSRYEYINSGVLLMNLNKLREKEFDKHFLNLLNTYHFDCIAPDQDYINAICNGKIHYLDEVWDAMPNDNAPPLENAKLIHYNLFSKPWCYDGIQYGE
;
A
#
# COMPACT_ATOMS: atom_id res chain seq x y z
N MET A 1 -14.78 -15.63 0.82
CA MET A 1 -13.30 -15.52 0.93
C MET A 1 -12.59 -16.57 0.06
N LYS A 2 -12.87 -17.88 0.19
CA LYS A 2 -12.20 -18.93 -0.58
C LYS A 2 -12.32 -18.71 -2.10
N ASP A 3 -13.51 -18.41 -2.60
CA ASP A 3 -13.79 -18.18 -4.02
C ASP A 3 -13.09 -16.94 -4.58
N GLY A 4 -12.84 -15.93 -3.74
CA GLY A 4 -12.08 -14.72 -4.12
C GLY A 4 -10.60 -15.00 -4.37
N PHE A 5 -9.97 -15.80 -3.50
CA PHE A 5 -8.56 -16.17 -3.69
C PHE A 5 -8.33 -17.10 -4.88
N GLU A 6 -9.28 -17.97 -5.20
CA GLU A 6 -9.23 -18.80 -6.41
C GLU A 6 -9.19 -17.91 -7.67
N SER A 7 -9.97 -16.83 -7.70
CA SER A 7 -9.97 -15.87 -8.83
C SER A 7 -8.63 -15.15 -9.01
N ILE A 8 -7.87 -14.92 -7.94
CA ILE A 8 -6.56 -14.29 -8.01
C ILE A 8 -5.51 -15.24 -8.57
N THR A 9 -5.58 -16.52 -8.21
CA THR A 9 -4.55 -17.52 -8.56
C THR A 9 -4.64 -18.04 -9.98
N ASP A 10 -5.83 -18.04 -10.58
CA ASP A 10 -6.08 -18.66 -11.89
C ASP A 10 -5.57 -17.86 -13.10
N ARG A 11 -5.01 -16.65 -12.90
CA ARG A 11 -4.64 -15.79 -14.03
C ARG A 11 -3.14 -15.64 -14.20
N MET A 12 -2.68 -15.82 -15.45
CA MET A 12 -1.27 -15.63 -15.82
C MET A 12 -0.80 -14.18 -15.61
N SER A 13 -1.69 -13.19 -15.74
CA SER A 13 -1.41 -11.77 -15.50
C SER A 13 -1.18 -11.44 -14.02
N ASN A 14 -1.69 -12.27 -13.12
CA ASN A 14 -1.44 -12.17 -11.69
C ASN A 14 -0.24 -12.97 -11.22
N ARG A 15 0.52 -13.58 -12.18
CA ARG A 15 1.77 -14.23 -11.83
C ARG A 15 2.75 -13.18 -11.32
N LEU A 16 3.28 -13.52 -10.20
CA LEU A 16 4.30 -12.76 -9.50
C LEU A 16 5.47 -12.49 -10.43
N ARG A 17 5.78 -11.21 -10.64
CA ARG A 17 6.86 -10.79 -11.55
C ARG A 17 8.25 -10.97 -10.96
N CYS A 18 8.34 -11.25 -9.66
CA CYS A 18 9.58 -11.58 -8.96
C CYS A 18 9.29 -12.43 -7.73
N ASP A 19 10.33 -13.05 -7.18
CA ASP A 19 10.25 -13.98 -6.04
C ASP A 19 9.73 -13.37 -4.73
N TYR A 20 9.55 -12.06 -4.68
CA TYR A 20 9.05 -11.33 -3.51
C TYR A 20 7.53 -11.29 -3.40
N PHE A 21 6.81 -11.48 -4.52
CA PHE A 21 5.35 -11.42 -4.49
C PHE A 21 4.80 -12.79 -4.12
N THR A 22 4.11 -12.82 -3.02
CA THR A 22 3.36 -13.99 -2.57
C THR A 22 1.88 -13.67 -2.58
N LEU A 23 1.03 -14.69 -2.61
CA LEU A 23 -0.42 -14.50 -2.52
C LEU A 23 -0.83 -13.70 -1.27
N THR A 24 0.02 -13.69 -0.24
CA THR A 24 -0.22 -12.99 1.02
C THR A 24 -0.32 -11.47 0.86
N ILE A 25 0.27 -10.87 -0.19
CA ILE A 25 0.16 -9.42 -0.45
C ILE A 25 -1.29 -8.98 -0.61
N TYR A 26 -2.15 -9.85 -1.12
CA TYR A 26 -3.56 -9.55 -1.32
C TYR A 26 -4.40 -9.65 -0.04
N PHE A 27 -3.87 -10.23 1.06
CA PHE A 27 -4.64 -10.36 2.30
C PHE A 27 -5.05 -9.01 2.88
N ARG A 28 -4.23 -7.95 2.68
CA ARG A 28 -4.58 -6.60 3.14
C ARG A 28 -5.89 -6.08 2.51
N LEU A 29 -6.24 -6.53 1.32
CA LEU A 29 -7.46 -6.12 0.63
C LEU A 29 -8.74 -6.72 1.25
N PHE A 30 -8.61 -7.72 2.11
CA PHE A 30 -9.71 -8.43 2.76
C PHE A 30 -9.80 -8.18 4.27
N ILE A 31 -8.91 -7.37 4.86
CA ILE A 31 -8.86 -7.13 6.32
C ILE A 31 -10.21 -6.67 6.85
N ALA A 32 -10.89 -5.77 6.16
CA ALA A 32 -12.18 -5.24 6.60
C ALA A 32 -13.26 -6.33 6.71
N SER A 33 -13.26 -7.32 5.82
CA SER A 33 -14.19 -8.46 5.84
C SER A 33 -13.74 -9.56 6.79
N MET A 34 -12.42 -9.74 6.95
CA MET A 34 -11.83 -10.76 7.84
C MET A 34 -12.04 -10.44 9.31
N PHE A 35 -12.08 -9.17 9.67
CA PHE A 35 -12.13 -8.67 11.05
C PHE A 35 -13.34 -7.75 11.26
N PRO A 36 -14.58 -8.27 11.14
CA PRO A 36 -15.80 -7.46 11.22
C PRO A 36 -16.04 -6.83 12.60
N GLN A 37 -15.36 -7.30 13.64
CA GLN A 37 -15.48 -6.81 15.01
C GLN A 37 -14.68 -5.52 15.27
N TYR A 38 -13.82 -5.10 14.36
CA TYR A 38 -13.02 -3.89 14.50
C TYR A 38 -13.49 -2.81 13.52
N ASP A 39 -13.43 -1.55 13.96
CA ASP A 39 -13.84 -0.39 13.17
C ASP A 39 -12.65 0.26 12.46
N LYS A 40 -11.44 0.09 13.00
CA LYS A 40 -10.21 0.70 12.53
C LYS A 40 -9.03 -0.25 12.71
N ALA A 41 -8.04 -0.20 11.83
CA ALA A 41 -6.81 -0.97 11.95
C ALA A 41 -5.64 -0.20 11.35
N ILE A 42 -4.43 -0.51 11.82
CA ILE A 42 -3.18 -0.22 11.12
C ILE A 42 -2.73 -1.51 10.44
N TYR A 43 -2.43 -1.44 9.16
CA TYR A 43 -1.71 -2.46 8.41
C TYR A 43 -0.27 -2.00 8.24
N ILE A 44 0.68 -2.90 8.44
CA ILE A 44 2.11 -2.66 8.29
C ILE A 44 2.75 -3.85 7.58
N ASP A 45 3.57 -3.59 6.56
CA ASP A 45 4.38 -4.60 5.89
C ASP A 45 5.46 -5.16 6.82
N SER A 46 6.01 -6.32 6.50
CA SER A 46 6.98 -7.02 7.35
C SER A 46 8.41 -6.46 7.26
N ASP A 47 8.67 -5.56 6.34
CA ASP A 47 9.97 -4.92 6.06
C ASP A 47 10.04 -3.49 6.59
N VAL A 48 9.46 -3.26 7.75
CA VAL A 48 9.44 -1.97 8.44
C VAL A 48 10.15 -2.02 9.79
N VAL A 49 10.65 -0.86 10.22
CA VAL A 49 11.15 -0.62 11.57
C VAL A 49 10.33 0.50 12.20
N VAL A 50 9.68 0.21 13.32
CA VAL A 50 8.85 1.16 14.06
C VAL A 50 9.71 1.86 15.11
N LEU A 51 9.81 3.18 15.02
CA LEU A 51 10.57 4.04 15.94
C LEU A 51 9.66 4.89 16.83
N GLY A 52 8.45 5.17 16.38
CA GLY A 52 7.46 5.98 17.10
C GLY A 52 6.38 5.15 17.80
N ASP A 53 5.49 5.82 18.49
CA ASP A 53 4.32 5.19 19.12
C ASP A 53 3.21 5.01 18.07
N LEU A 54 2.85 3.77 17.75
CA LEU A 54 1.77 3.46 16.81
C LEU A 54 0.39 3.94 17.29
N ALA A 55 0.22 4.23 18.58
CA ALA A 55 -1.01 4.84 19.07
C ALA A 55 -1.22 6.23 18.45
N GLU A 56 -0.15 7.01 18.26
CA GLU A 56 -0.24 8.31 17.60
C GLU A 56 -0.73 8.18 16.15
N LEU A 57 -0.28 7.16 15.41
CA LEU A 57 -0.79 6.87 14.07
C LEU A 57 -2.25 6.41 14.13
N PHE A 58 -2.58 5.53 15.08
CA PHE A 58 -3.93 5.01 15.23
C PHE A 58 -4.95 6.08 15.56
N ASP A 59 -4.56 7.09 16.36
CA ASP A 59 -5.44 8.17 16.82
C ASP A 59 -5.68 9.25 15.75
N ILE A 60 -4.95 9.25 14.63
CA ILE A 60 -5.21 10.18 13.52
C ILE A 60 -6.65 9.99 13.03
N ASP A 61 -7.42 11.07 13.04
CA ASP A 61 -8.76 11.07 12.46
C ASP A 61 -8.65 11.18 10.93
N ILE A 62 -9.07 10.14 10.25
CA ILE A 62 -9.12 10.10 8.78
C ILE A 62 -10.53 10.42 8.25
N GLU A 63 -11.42 10.90 9.11
CA GLU A 63 -12.78 11.35 8.77
C GLU A 63 -13.56 10.30 7.95
N ASP A 64 -14.11 10.73 6.82
CA ASP A 64 -14.86 9.88 5.88
C ASP A 64 -13.98 9.19 4.80
N ASN A 65 -12.65 9.25 4.96
CA ASN A 65 -11.75 8.55 4.07
C ASN A 65 -11.75 7.04 4.34
N TYR A 66 -11.37 6.28 3.31
CA TYR A 66 -11.26 4.82 3.41
C TYR A 66 -9.97 4.40 4.10
N ILE A 67 -8.90 5.11 3.77
CA ILE A 67 -7.56 4.86 4.30
C ILE A 67 -6.81 6.16 4.59
N GLY A 68 -5.84 6.09 5.50
CA GLY A 68 -4.72 7.02 5.62
C GLY A 68 -3.45 6.32 5.11
N ALA A 69 -2.66 7.00 4.26
CA ALA A 69 -1.43 6.48 3.70
C ALA A 69 -0.48 7.60 3.26
N CYS A 70 0.80 7.30 3.09
CA CYS A 70 1.79 8.22 2.54
C CYS A 70 1.90 8.09 1.01
N ALA A 71 2.20 9.17 0.32
CA ALA A 71 2.50 9.15 -1.11
C ALA A 71 3.78 8.34 -1.39
N ASP A 72 3.77 7.52 -2.43
CA ASP A 72 4.93 6.72 -2.83
C ASP A 72 5.90 7.56 -3.66
N LYS A 73 6.89 8.15 -2.98
CA LYS A 73 7.91 8.98 -3.62
C LYS A 73 8.93 8.18 -4.43
N SER A 74 9.00 6.86 -4.26
CA SER A 74 9.99 6.01 -4.94
C SER A 74 9.72 5.86 -6.44
N VAL A 75 8.50 6.12 -6.89
CA VAL A 75 8.04 5.89 -8.26
C VAL A 75 7.74 7.17 -9.05
N VAL A 76 7.69 8.34 -8.38
CA VAL A 76 7.24 9.62 -8.98
C VAL A 76 8.10 10.07 -10.15
N ASP A 77 9.42 9.91 -10.04
CA ASP A 77 10.39 10.41 -11.02
C ASP A 77 10.72 9.42 -12.14
N VAL A 78 10.03 8.27 -12.19
CA VAL A 78 10.19 7.27 -13.24
C VAL A 78 9.11 7.47 -14.31
N PRO A 79 9.44 8.00 -15.52
CA PRO A 79 8.45 8.43 -16.51
C PRO A 79 7.47 7.33 -16.95
N GLU A 80 7.96 6.10 -17.07
CA GLU A 80 7.15 4.93 -17.48
C GLU A 80 6.13 4.60 -16.40
N LEU A 81 6.54 4.62 -15.12
CA LEU A 81 5.66 4.35 -13.98
C LEU A 81 4.63 5.47 -13.81
N ALA A 82 5.07 6.72 -13.95
CA ALA A 82 4.18 7.87 -13.90
C ALA A 82 3.07 7.79 -14.96
N ARG A 83 3.43 7.45 -16.19
CA ARG A 83 2.45 7.24 -17.28
C ARG A 83 1.48 6.12 -16.95
N TYR A 84 1.98 5.01 -16.42
CA TYR A 84 1.15 3.88 -16.02
C TYR A 84 0.15 4.27 -14.92
N MET A 85 0.60 4.94 -13.86
CA MET A 85 -0.25 5.41 -12.78
C MET A 85 -1.37 6.32 -13.29
N GLU A 86 -1.04 7.28 -14.16
CA GLU A 86 -2.00 8.25 -14.67
C GLU A 86 -2.96 7.65 -15.71
N GLN A 87 -2.50 6.74 -16.58
CA GLN A 87 -3.29 6.23 -17.70
C GLN A 87 -3.98 4.89 -17.43
N ALA A 88 -3.39 4.03 -16.60
CA ALA A 88 -3.93 2.71 -16.31
C ALA A 88 -4.60 2.64 -14.95
N VAL A 89 -3.95 3.16 -13.89
CA VAL A 89 -4.52 3.17 -12.53
C VAL A 89 -5.52 4.32 -12.35
N GLY A 90 -5.32 5.43 -13.09
CA GLY A 90 -6.19 6.60 -13.05
C GLY A 90 -5.92 7.54 -11.88
N VAL A 91 -4.71 7.51 -11.32
CA VAL A 91 -4.28 8.31 -10.17
C VAL A 91 -3.09 9.19 -10.57
N SER A 92 -3.07 10.45 -10.13
CA SER A 92 -1.91 11.32 -10.29
C SER A 92 -0.68 10.67 -9.63
N ARG A 93 0.49 10.76 -10.29
CA ARG A 93 1.75 10.26 -9.72
C ARG A 93 2.08 10.84 -8.35
N TYR A 94 1.61 12.06 -8.06
CA TYR A 94 1.84 12.74 -6.79
C TYR A 94 0.85 12.32 -5.69
N GLU A 95 -0.22 11.65 -6.09
CA GLU A 95 -1.29 11.16 -5.22
C GLU A 95 -1.30 9.63 -5.10
N TYR A 96 -0.41 8.95 -5.82
CA TYR A 96 -0.25 7.51 -5.73
C TYR A 96 0.42 7.15 -4.40
N ILE A 97 -0.27 6.36 -3.58
CA ILE A 97 0.19 6.02 -2.22
C ILE A 97 0.98 4.71 -2.20
N ASN A 98 1.86 4.59 -1.21
CA ASN A 98 2.47 3.33 -0.83
C ASN A 98 1.51 2.51 0.04
N SER A 99 1.42 1.20 -0.19
CA SER A 99 0.48 0.32 0.53
C SER A 99 1.10 -0.40 1.72
N GLY A 100 2.38 -0.16 2.02
CA GLY A 100 3.08 -0.84 3.11
C GLY A 100 2.71 -0.37 4.50
N VAL A 101 2.19 0.85 4.63
CA VAL A 101 1.64 1.40 5.89
C VAL A 101 0.28 2.00 5.61
N LEU A 102 -0.77 1.42 6.18
CA LEU A 102 -2.15 1.87 5.98
C LEU A 102 -2.87 2.04 7.32
N LEU A 103 -3.46 3.21 7.53
CA LEU A 103 -4.47 3.41 8.55
C LEU A 103 -5.84 3.17 7.91
N MET A 104 -6.55 2.13 8.31
CA MET A 104 -7.73 1.64 7.61
C MET A 104 -9.01 1.96 8.38
N ASN A 105 -9.97 2.63 7.74
CA ASN A 105 -11.33 2.76 8.21
C ASN A 105 -12.13 1.51 7.79
N LEU A 106 -12.13 0.49 8.64
CA LEU A 106 -12.73 -0.81 8.29
C LEU A 106 -14.25 -0.71 8.09
N ASN A 107 -14.93 0.22 8.78
CA ASN A 107 -16.35 0.46 8.57
C ASN A 107 -16.64 0.98 7.16
N LYS A 108 -15.91 2.02 6.74
CA LYS A 108 -16.08 2.58 5.39
C LYS A 108 -15.72 1.60 4.29
N LEU A 109 -14.66 0.82 4.48
CA LEU A 109 -14.26 -0.23 3.54
C LEU A 109 -15.35 -1.32 3.42
N ARG A 110 -16.01 -1.72 4.53
CA ARG A 110 -17.14 -2.65 4.50
C ARG A 110 -18.37 -2.04 3.85
N GLU A 111 -18.74 -0.79 4.20
CA GLU A 111 -19.87 -0.08 3.59
C GLU A 111 -19.74 -0.02 2.06
N LYS A 112 -18.53 0.07 1.54
CA LYS A 112 -18.23 0.12 0.10
C LYS A 112 -17.97 -1.24 -0.52
N GLU A 113 -18.09 -2.32 0.25
CA GLU A 113 -17.81 -3.68 -0.24
C GLU A 113 -16.44 -3.75 -0.96
N PHE A 114 -15.41 -3.18 -0.33
CA PHE A 114 -14.10 -2.97 -0.93
C PHE A 114 -13.51 -4.23 -1.56
N ASP A 115 -13.59 -5.36 -0.88
CA ASP A 115 -13.13 -6.67 -1.35
C ASP A 115 -13.88 -7.13 -2.62
N LYS A 116 -15.18 -6.91 -2.69
CA LYS A 116 -15.97 -7.22 -3.90
C LYS A 116 -15.61 -6.26 -5.04
N HIS A 117 -15.39 -4.98 -4.73
CA HIS A 117 -14.95 -4.01 -5.73
C HIS A 117 -13.59 -4.39 -6.29
N PHE A 118 -12.64 -4.76 -5.44
CA PHE A 118 -11.35 -5.28 -5.85
C PHE A 118 -11.48 -6.49 -6.78
N LEU A 119 -12.26 -7.51 -6.38
CA LEU A 119 -12.47 -8.70 -7.20
C LEU A 119 -13.14 -8.39 -8.55
N ASN A 120 -14.07 -7.43 -8.56
CA ASN A 120 -14.69 -6.98 -9.81
C ASN A 120 -13.69 -6.31 -10.74
N LEU A 121 -12.84 -5.40 -10.23
CA LEU A 121 -11.77 -4.78 -11.01
C LEU A 121 -10.77 -5.82 -11.51
N LEU A 122 -10.33 -6.73 -10.65
CA LEU A 122 -9.43 -7.81 -11.02
C LEU A 122 -10.02 -8.69 -12.15
N ASN A 123 -11.32 -8.92 -12.15
CA ASN A 123 -12.00 -9.75 -13.14
C ASN A 123 -12.30 -9.01 -14.45
N THR A 124 -12.48 -7.69 -14.39
CA THR A 124 -12.87 -6.86 -15.54
C THR A 124 -11.67 -6.23 -16.23
N TYR A 125 -10.77 -5.70 -15.43
CA TYR A 125 -9.56 -5.01 -15.90
C TYR A 125 -8.34 -5.77 -15.41
N HIS A 126 -7.52 -6.20 -16.33
CA HIS A 126 -6.25 -6.85 -16.00
C HIS A 126 -5.17 -5.78 -15.99
N PHE A 127 -4.99 -5.11 -14.86
CA PHE A 127 -3.85 -4.22 -14.71
C PHE A 127 -2.56 -5.00 -14.98
N ASP A 128 -1.70 -4.45 -15.79
CA ASP A 128 -0.32 -4.94 -15.91
C ASP A 128 0.46 -4.40 -14.69
N CYS A 129 0.06 -4.91 -13.52
CA CYS A 129 0.39 -4.36 -12.20
C CYS A 129 1.88 -4.24 -11.99
N ILE A 130 2.31 -3.05 -11.57
CA ILE A 130 3.66 -2.80 -11.08
C ILE A 130 3.77 -3.26 -9.63
N ALA A 131 2.78 -2.88 -8.82
CA ALA A 131 2.61 -3.29 -7.44
C ALA A 131 1.16 -3.82 -7.28
N PRO A 132 0.95 -5.15 -7.36
CA PRO A 132 -0.37 -5.74 -7.64
C PRO A 132 -1.49 -5.34 -6.67
N ASP A 133 -1.22 -5.27 -5.36
CA ASP A 133 -2.20 -4.85 -4.37
C ASP A 133 -2.30 -3.32 -4.27
N GLN A 134 -1.18 -2.62 -4.36
CA GLN A 134 -1.08 -1.16 -4.27
C GLN A 134 -1.84 -0.47 -5.41
N ASP A 135 -1.75 -0.98 -6.65
CA ASP A 135 -2.46 -0.42 -7.80
C ASP A 135 -3.98 -0.46 -7.58
N TYR A 136 -4.51 -1.58 -7.06
CA TYR A 136 -5.95 -1.69 -6.77
C TYR A 136 -6.39 -0.81 -5.61
N ILE A 137 -5.58 -0.68 -4.55
CA ILE A 137 -5.87 0.24 -3.44
C ILE A 137 -5.94 1.66 -3.96
N ASN A 138 -4.95 2.09 -4.73
CA ASN A 138 -4.91 3.42 -5.33
C ASN A 138 -6.14 3.68 -6.22
N ALA A 139 -6.47 2.76 -7.11
CA ALA A 139 -7.62 2.91 -8.02
C ALA A 139 -8.96 2.99 -7.26
N ILE A 140 -9.17 2.14 -6.24
CA ILE A 140 -10.44 2.06 -5.51
C ILE A 140 -10.60 3.20 -4.51
N CYS A 141 -9.50 3.58 -3.84
CA CYS A 141 -9.52 4.60 -2.79
C CYS A 141 -9.30 6.02 -3.33
N ASN A 142 -9.10 6.20 -4.64
CA ASN A 142 -8.88 7.52 -5.24
C ASN A 142 -9.96 8.53 -4.80
N GLY A 143 -9.53 9.71 -4.31
CA GLY A 143 -10.40 10.74 -3.74
C GLY A 143 -10.96 10.43 -2.35
N LYS A 144 -10.52 9.33 -1.71
CA LYS A 144 -10.90 8.89 -0.37
C LYS A 144 -9.68 8.42 0.45
N ILE A 145 -8.56 9.11 0.27
CA ILE A 145 -7.31 8.90 0.97
C ILE A 145 -7.02 10.12 1.85
N HIS A 146 -6.74 9.89 3.11
CA HIS A 146 -6.14 10.87 4.00
C HIS A 146 -4.62 10.74 3.88
N TYR A 147 -3.93 11.76 3.35
CA TYR A 147 -2.49 11.72 3.21
C TYR A 147 -1.82 11.94 4.56
N LEU A 148 -1.13 10.91 5.03
CA LEU A 148 -0.36 10.94 6.26
C LEU A 148 0.95 11.71 6.08
N ASP A 149 1.48 12.23 7.19
CA ASP A 149 2.84 12.77 7.22
C ASP A 149 3.86 11.66 6.89
N GLU A 150 4.85 11.96 6.05
CA GLU A 150 5.86 11.01 5.58
C GLU A 150 6.70 10.36 6.69
N VAL A 151 6.68 10.91 7.89
CA VAL A 151 7.34 10.30 9.07
C VAL A 151 6.78 8.91 9.40
N TRP A 152 5.56 8.59 8.94
CA TRP A 152 4.89 7.31 9.14
C TRP A 152 5.15 6.26 8.05
N ASP A 153 5.90 6.63 7.01
CA ASP A 153 6.31 5.72 5.93
C ASP A 153 7.59 6.24 5.26
N ALA A 154 8.63 6.47 6.08
CA ALA A 154 9.91 6.97 5.61
C ALA A 154 10.64 5.87 4.81
N MET A 155 10.79 6.10 3.51
CA MET A 155 11.43 5.15 2.60
C MET A 155 12.86 5.58 2.28
N PRO A 156 13.83 4.65 2.23
CA PRO A 156 15.18 4.94 1.75
C PRO A 156 15.15 5.57 0.36
N ASN A 157 15.89 6.66 0.19
CA ASN A 157 15.98 7.38 -1.06
C ASN A 157 17.38 7.97 -1.23
N ASP A 158 18.16 7.42 -2.14
CA ASP A 158 19.55 7.84 -2.38
C ASP A 158 19.66 9.30 -2.91
N ASN A 159 18.56 9.87 -3.38
CA ASN A 159 18.52 11.23 -3.94
C ASN A 159 18.11 12.30 -2.91
N ALA A 160 17.78 11.90 -1.67
CA ALA A 160 17.36 12.80 -0.61
C ALA A 160 18.01 12.43 0.73
N PRO A 161 18.25 13.39 1.64
CA PRO A 161 18.70 13.07 2.98
C PRO A 161 17.64 12.26 3.74
N PRO A 162 18.07 11.43 4.72
CA PRO A 162 17.14 10.72 5.58
C PRO A 162 16.26 11.70 6.36
N LEU A 163 15.02 11.29 6.62
CA LEU A 163 14.07 12.06 7.41
C LEU A 163 14.47 11.97 8.89
N GLU A 164 14.83 13.10 9.52
CA GLU A 164 15.38 13.13 10.88
C GLU A 164 14.42 12.62 11.96
N ASN A 165 13.11 12.77 11.75
CA ASN A 165 12.08 12.43 12.73
C ASN A 165 11.20 11.26 12.26
N ALA A 166 11.75 10.34 11.47
CA ALA A 166 11.02 9.14 11.02
C ALA A 166 10.45 8.39 12.22
N LYS A 167 9.15 8.11 12.22
CA LYS A 167 8.46 7.29 13.22
C LYS A 167 8.28 5.85 12.77
N LEU A 168 8.30 5.63 11.47
CA LEU A 168 8.30 4.32 10.85
C LEU A 168 9.17 4.36 9.59
N ILE A 169 10.11 3.45 9.49
CA ILE A 169 10.97 3.29 8.31
C ILE A 169 10.48 2.06 7.56
N HIS A 170 10.21 2.23 6.26
CA HIS A 170 9.77 1.16 5.38
C HIS A 170 10.84 0.90 4.32
N TYR A 171 11.51 -0.23 4.44
CA TYR A 171 12.52 -0.69 3.48
C TYR A 171 11.84 -1.34 2.27
N ASN A 172 11.03 -0.57 1.56
CA ASN A 172 10.34 -1.05 0.37
C ASN A 172 11.32 -1.52 -0.72
N LEU A 173 10.83 -2.23 -1.72
CA LEU A 173 11.60 -2.72 -2.87
C LEU A 173 12.81 -3.60 -2.47
N PHE A 174 13.99 -3.31 -3.00
CA PHE A 174 15.17 -4.19 -2.96
C PHE A 174 16.21 -3.82 -1.91
N SER A 175 16.23 -2.56 -1.45
CA SER A 175 17.25 -2.01 -0.56
C SER A 175 16.97 -2.40 0.90
N LYS A 176 17.31 -3.64 1.27
CA LYS A 176 17.12 -4.20 2.62
C LYS A 176 18.40 -4.11 3.44
N PRO A 177 18.43 -3.46 4.62
CA PRO A 177 19.64 -3.31 5.42
C PRO A 177 20.18 -4.62 5.98
N TRP A 178 19.34 -5.67 6.09
CA TRP A 178 19.79 -7.01 6.48
C TRP A 178 20.38 -7.84 5.34
N CYS A 179 20.35 -7.31 4.10
CA CYS A 179 20.94 -7.93 2.91
C CYS A 179 22.14 -7.15 2.38
N TYR A 180 22.18 -5.84 2.60
CA TYR A 180 23.15 -4.94 2.00
C TYR A 180 23.64 -3.88 2.99
N ASP A 181 24.94 -3.56 2.96
CA ASP A 181 25.52 -2.47 3.73
C ASP A 181 25.22 -1.11 3.09
N GLY A 182 25.23 -0.05 3.91
CA GLY A 182 25.09 1.33 3.44
C GLY A 182 23.70 1.74 3.00
N ILE A 183 22.67 0.97 3.35
CA ILE A 183 21.28 1.36 3.14
C ILE A 183 20.91 2.49 4.11
N GLN A 184 20.28 3.53 3.61
CA GLN A 184 19.78 4.64 4.42
C GLN A 184 18.89 4.13 5.55
N TYR A 185 19.03 4.67 6.76
CA TYR A 185 18.43 4.21 8.02
C TYR A 185 18.89 2.81 8.51
N GLY A 186 19.87 2.19 7.87
CA GLY A 186 20.30 0.82 8.18
C GLY A 186 21.38 0.70 9.27
N GLU A 187 21.68 1.76 10.04
CA GLU A 187 22.69 1.75 11.12
C GLU A 187 22.12 1.27 12.46
#